data_960fa66d51d5880aee88f7ba4a22ba45
#
_entry.id   960fa66d51d5880aee88f7ba4a22ba45
#
_cell.length_a   1.000
_cell.length_b   1.000
_cell.length_c   1.000
_cell.angle_alpha   90.00
_cell.angle_beta   90.00
_cell.angle_gamma   90.00
#
_symmetry.space_group_name_H-M   'P 1'
#
loop_
_entity.id
_entity.type
_entity.pdbx_description
1 polymer ?
#
loop_
_entity_poly.entity_id
_entity_poly.type
_entity_poly.pdbx_seq_one_letter_code
_entity_poly.pdbx_strand_id
1 'polypeptide(L)'
;LKANVEHHQLWLKQKKQQLKRIEMKIDEKQKKIGKLDKQIQKLIDKTKAGKQTKQDYLKEVQVLKPERKRLKNQLSQLIFKRNRTLQVMERPMRYCCFGGKKLAGSRTTTDISHEQWYREYHHARNHLISVCGRRQGKYSNNLFKYHVDEGYLVYRCSSEDREIKLNIKFHHDAEYLIKVVKMKHNTPGKAVQYDLIDYVDYFIIKATVEVNDEPVEFNRDTGAVGIDINVDHIALCETDRHGNCVLFKTIPMNLINKNRNQRKHIIRNTAKEAVLESVRSNKPFILESLNFTQKKMNMRYQKKSYNRILSEFAYKEITETIKSRCRKEKVSYKEIDPAYTSRIAREKYVKPMGCSI
;
A
#
# COMPACT_ATOMS: atom_id res chain seq x y z
N LEU A 1 23.82 20.02 -9.67
CA LEU A 1 23.45 21.04 -8.67
C LEU A 1 21.97 21.45 -8.78
N LYS A 2 21.47 21.87 -9.96
CA LYS A 2 20.08 22.32 -10.16
C LYS A 2 19.05 21.30 -9.71
N ALA A 3 19.17 20.04 -10.14
CA ALA A 3 18.25 18.96 -9.74
C ALA A 3 18.25 18.69 -8.23
N ASN A 4 19.39 18.83 -7.55
CA ASN A 4 19.45 18.68 -6.10
C ASN A 4 18.76 19.83 -5.38
N VAL A 5 18.86 21.06 -5.90
CA VAL A 5 18.17 22.23 -5.37
C VAL A 5 16.65 22.07 -5.52
N GLU A 6 16.17 21.68 -6.69
CA GLU A 6 14.76 21.45 -6.96
C GLU A 6 14.18 20.32 -6.07
N HIS A 7 14.92 19.21 -5.94
CA HIS A 7 14.53 18.12 -5.05
C HIS A 7 14.47 18.57 -3.59
N HIS A 8 15.44 19.34 -3.14
CA HIS A 8 15.44 19.87 -1.78
C HIS A 8 14.28 20.84 -1.54
N GLN A 9 13.99 21.73 -2.49
CA GLN A 9 12.84 22.64 -2.42
C GLN A 9 11.52 21.89 -2.34
N LEU A 10 11.33 20.86 -3.18
CA LEU A 10 10.15 20.01 -3.14
C LEU A 10 10.01 19.29 -1.79
N TRP A 11 11.10 18.75 -1.28
CA TRP A 11 11.13 18.10 0.03
C TRP A 11 10.78 19.08 1.15
N LEU A 12 11.33 20.31 1.14
CA LEU A 12 10.97 21.37 2.10
C LEU A 12 9.49 21.72 2.02
N LYS A 13 8.94 21.86 0.82
CA LYS A 13 7.50 22.11 0.62
C LYS A 13 6.63 21.02 1.25
N GLN A 14 7.00 19.76 1.04
CA GLN A 14 6.31 18.61 1.66
C GLN A 14 6.42 18.64 3.20
N LYS A 15 7.60 18.98 3.74
CA LYS A 15 7.81 19.09 5.20
C LYS A 15 7.00 20.24 5.80
N LYS A 16 6.94 21.40 5.14
CA LYS A 16 6.09 22.53 5.57
C LYS A 16 4.61 22.13 5.61
N GLN A 17 4.12 21.41 4.62
CA GLN A 17 2.74 20.90 4.62
C GLN A 17 2.50 19.91 5.76
N GLN A 18 3.46 18.99 6.01
CA GLN A 18 3.40 18.06 7.13
C GLN A 18 3.36 18.81 8.47
N LEU A 19 4.18 19.84 8.64
CA LEU A 19 4.23 20.68 9.83
C LEU A 19 2.87 21.33 10.08
N LYS A 20 2.31 22.00 9.06
CA LYS A 20 0.98 22.64 9.16
C LYS A 20 -0.11 21.66 9.62
N ARG A 21 -0.09 20.41 9.09
CA ARG A 21 -1.04 19.38 9.53
C ARG A 21 -0.83 18.95 10.99
N ILE A 22 0.41 18.94 11.48
CA ILE A 22 0.71 18.62 12.87
C ILE A 22 0.23 19.76 13.79
N GLU A 23 0.47 21.00 13.43
CA GLU A 23 0.04 22.20 14.16
C GLU A 23 -1.47 22.24 14.30
N MET A 24 -2.22 22.05 13.21
CA MET A 24 -3.69 21.95 13.27
C MET A 24 -4.17 20.88 14.27
N LYS A 25 -3.49 19.72 14.31
CA LYS A 25 -3.84 18.67 15.29
C LYS A 25 -3.47 19.03 16.73
N ILE A 26 -2.40 19.79 16.93
CA ILE A 26 -2.02 20.32 18.24
C ILE A 26 -3.11 21.27 18.74
N ASP A 27 -3.52 22.23 17.93
CA ASP A 27 -4.56 23.20 18.27
C ASP A 27 -5.89 22.52 18.60
N GLU A 28 -6.28 21.51 17.82
CA GLU A 28 -7.48 20.72 18.06
C GLU A 28 -7.43 20.02 19.42
N LYS A 29 -6.27 19.40 19.76
CA LYS A 29 -6.10 18.72 21.04
C LYS A 29 -6.05 19.69 22.21
N GLN A 30 -5.42 20.85 22.07
CA GLN A 30 -5.40 21.90 23.08
C GLN A 30 -6.81 22.43 23.36
N LYS A 31 -7.61 22.69 22.31
CA LYS A 31 -9.02 23.09 22.46
C LYS A 31 -9.85 22.03 23.21
N LYS A 32 -9.66 20.73 22.90
CA LYS A 32 -10.36 19.64 23.61
C LYS A 32 -9.94 19.57 25.08
N ILE A 33 -8.65 19.68 25.37
CA ILE A 33 -8.15 19.70 26.77
C ILE A 33 -8.72 20.91 27.51
N GLY A 34 -8.73 22.10 26.90
CA GLY A 34 -9.30 23.29 27.53
C GLY A 34 -10.79 23.18 27.83
N LYS A 35 -11.57 22.47 26.99
CA LYS A 35 -12.99 22.18 27.29
C LYS A 35 -13.13 21.26 28.50
N LEU A 36 -12.31 20.19 28.58
CA LEU A 36 -12.33 19.27 29.73
C LEU A 36 -11.86 19.95 31.00
N ASP A 37 -10.85 20.82 30.94
CA ASP A 37 -10.38 21.60 32.09
C ASP A 37 -11.50 22.51 32.64
N LYS A 38 -12.24 23.19 31.75
CA LYS A 38 -13.42 24.01 32.13
C LYS A 38 -14.53 23.16 32.74
N GLN A 39 -14.79 21.96 32.24
CA GLN A 39 -15.78 21.04 32.79
C GLN A 39 -15.37 20.57 34.18
N ILE A 40 -14.13 20.14 34.37
CA ILE A 40 -13.60 19.73 35.66
C ILE A 40 -13.67 20.89 36.68
N GLN A 41 -13.32 22.12 36.26
CA GLN A 41 -13.39 23.29 37.12
C GLN A 41 -14.82 23.60 37.57
N LYS A 42 -15.79 23.54 36.62
CA LYS A 42 -17.22 23.71 36.97
C LYS A 42 -17.73 22.70 38.00
N LEU A 43 -17.25 21.44 37.93
CA LEU A 43 -17.60 20.40 38.87
C LEU A 43 -17.01 20.69 40.26
N ILE A 44 -15.76 21.17 40.32
CA ILE A 44 -15.13 21.61 41.58
C ILE A 44 -15.92 22.76 42.21
N ASP A 45 -16.30 23.74 41.40
CA ASP A 45 -17.03 24.94 41.88
C ASP A 45 -18.43 24.56 42.41
N LYS A 46 -19.14 23.67 41.69
CA LYS A 46 -20.44 23.13 42.14
C LYS A 46 -20.35 22.39 43.49
N THR A 47 -19.30 21.57 43.64
CA THR A 47 -19.06 20.81 44.89
C THR A 47 -18.73 21.75 46.04
N LYS A 48 -17.92 22.78 45.81
CA LYS A 48 -17.61 23.82 46.83
C LYS A 48 -18.84 24.64 47.22
N ALA A 49 -19.74 24.89 46.29
CA ALA A 49 -20.99 25.60 46.50
C ALA A 49 -22.10 24.74 47.15
N GLY A 50 -21.82 23.51 47.50
CA GLY A 50 -22.82 22.58 48.09
C GLY A 50 -23.91 22.10 47.12
N LYS A 51 -23.77 22.38 45.81
CA LYS A 51 -24.77 22.05 44.77
C LYS A 51 -24.61 20.63 44.21
N GLN A 52 -23.59 19.88 44.66
CA GLN A 52 -23.29 18.53 44.22
C GLN A 52 -22.63 17.74 45.37
N THR A 53 -22.98 16.45 45.50
CA THR A 53 -22.36 15.60 46.50
C THR A 53 -20.93 15.23 46.13
N LYS A 54 -20.10 14.92 47.15
CA LYS A 54 -18.72 14.47 46.93
C LYS A 54 -18.67 13.15 46.13
N GLN A 55 -19.67 12.28 46.28
CA GLN A 55 -19.76 11.02 45.57
C GLN A 55 -20.06 11.24 44.07
N ASP A 56 -20.97 12.13 43.70
CA ASP A 56 -21.30 12.45 42.33
C ASP A 56 -20.11 13.11 41.60
N TYR A 57 -19.44 14.04 42.33
CA TYR A 57 -18.17 14.61 41.80
C TYR A 57 -17.13 13.54 41.45
N LEU A 58 -16.93 12.54 42.34
CA LEU A 58 -15.97 11.47 42.10
C LEU A 58 -16.34 10.62 40.89
N LYS A 59 -17.61 10.28 40.69
CA LYS A 59 -18.09 9.52 39.53
C LYS A 59 -17.82 10.26 38.22
N GLU A 60 -18.17 11.54 38.13
CA GLU A 60 -17.99 12.33 36.93
C GLU A 60 -16.50 12.56 36.60
N VAL A 61 -15.70 12.84 37.62
CA VAL A 61 -14.26 13.07 37.45
C VAL A 61 -13.48 11.80 37.10
N GLN A 62 -13.94 10.61 37.51
CA GLN A 62 -13.35 9.33 37.11
C GLN A 62 -13.36 9.12 35.60
N VAL A 63 -14.32 9.70 34.89
CA VAL A 63 -14.36 9.63 33.43
C VAL A 63 -13.51 10.72 32.77
N LEU A 64 -13.59 11.95 33.26
CA LEU A 64 -12.95 13.11 32.63
C LEU A 64 -11.41 13.15 32.81
N LYS A 65 -10.92 12.78 34.01
CA LYS A 65 -9.46 12.79 34.27
C LYS A 65 -8.64 11.84 33.39
N PRO A 66 -9.05 10.58 33.20
CA PRO A 66 -8.35 9.67 32.28
C PRO A 66 -8.36 10.17 30.83
N GLU A 67 -9.48 10.70 30.36
CA GLU A 67 -9.58 11.25 29.01
C GLU A 67 -8.66 12.46 28.84
N ARG A 68 -8.66 13.37 29.79
CA ARG A 68 -7.73 14.51 29.84
C ARG A 68 -6.26 14.03 29.81
N LYS A 69 -5.89 13.03 30.61
CA LYS A 69 -4.54 12.45 30.64
C LYS A 69 -4.17 11.86 29.29
N ARG A 70 -5.08 11.14 28.64
CA ARG A 70 -4.90 10.57 27.29
C ARG A 70 -4.66 11.67 26.26
N LEU A 71 -5.44 12.74 26.26
CA LEU A 71 -5.28 13.87 25.35
C LEU A 71 -3.95 14.61 25.57
N LYS A 72 -3.53 14.81 26.84
CA LYS A 72 -2.22 15.41 27.16
C LYS A 72 -1.07 14.55 26.64
N ASN A 73 -1.13 13.23 26.76
CA ASN A 73 -0.11 12.33 26.22
C ASN A 73 -0.05 12.41 24.68
N GLN A 74 -1.20 12.46 24.01
CA GLN A 74 -1.27 12.64 22.57
C GLN A 74 -0.71 13.99 22.12
N LEU A 75 -0.98 15.05 22.87
CA LEU A 75 -0.45 16.39 22.64
C LEU A 75 1.07 16.40 22.75
N SER A 76 1.64 15.81 23.79
CA SER A 76 3.09 15.70 23.96
C SER A 76 3.76 14.96 22.80
N GLN A 77 3.15 13.88 22.30
CA GLN A 77 3.65 13.16 21.12
C GLN A 77 3.62 14.01 19.85
N LEU A 78 2.58 14.83 19.65
CA LEU A 78 2.48 15.73 18.52
C LEU A 78 3.51 16.86 18.59
N ILE A 79 3.73 17.43 19.78
CA ILE A 79 4.76 18.45 20.04
C ILE A 79 6.15 17.88 19.74
N PHE A 80 6.46 16.68 20.24
CA PHE A 80 7.72 16.00 19.93
C PHE A 80 7.90 15.80 18.44
N LYS A 81 6.84 15.35 17.73
CA LYS A 81 6.87 15.16 16.28
C LYS A 81 7.07 16.49 15.53
N ARG A 82 6.43 17.57 15.97
CA ARG A 82 6.62 18.92 15.42
C ARG A 82 8.08 19.35 15.56
N ASN A 83 8.64 19.29 16.77
CA ASN A 83 10.00 19.71 17.05
C ASN A 83 11.03 18.90 16.24
N ARG A 84 10.84 17.56 16.15
CA ARG A 84 11.69 16.72 15.29
C ARG A 84 11.59 17.10 13.81
N THR A 85 10.40 17.48 13.34
CA THR A 85 10.21 17.90 11.95
C THR A 85 10.94 19.22 11.69
N LEU A 86 10.86 20.19 12.61
CA LEU A 86 11.61 21.45 12.54
C LEU A 86 13.12 21.21 12.51
N GLN A 87 13.67 20.45 13.46
CA GLN A 87 15.10 20.11 13.47
C GLN A 87 15.58 19.44 12.16
N VAL A 88 14.72 18.61 11.54
CA VAL A 88 15.05 17.97 10.27
C VAL A 88 15.06 18.98 9.13
N MET A 89 14.22 20.02 9.18
CA MET A 89 14.17 21.09 8.17
C MET A 89 15.35 22.06 8.27
N GLU A 90 15.92 22.24 9.44
CA GLU A 90 17.11 23.08 9.70
C GLU A 90 18.42 22.44 9.21
N ARG A 91 18.38 21.14 8.87
CA ARG A 91 19.58 20.44 8.38
C ARG A 91 19.99 20.98 7.01
N PRO A 92 21.31 20.98 6.71
CA PRO A 92 21.82 21.41 5.43
C PRO A 92 21.20 20.59 4.28
N MET A 93 21.23 21.16 3.09
CA MET A 93 20.68 20.56 1.88
C MET A 93 21.11 19.11 1.71
N ARG A 94 20.14 18.24 1.50
CA ARG A 94 20.42 16.84 1.23
C ARG A 94 20.61 16.64 -0.27
N TYR A 95 21.71 16.01 -0.60
CA TYR A 95 21.98 15.58 -1.97
C TYR A 95 21.27 14.27 -2.25
N CYS A 96 20.84 14.08 -3.51
CA CYS A 96 20.35 12.79 -3.95
C CYS A 96 21.50 11.78 -3.93
N CYS A 97 21.29 10.67 -3.20
CA CYS A 97 22.24 9.55 -3.18
C CYS A 97 21.80 8.52 -4.23
N PHE A 98 22.30 8.65 -5.45
CA PHE A 98 22.12 7.62 -6.46
C PHE A 98 23.00 6.41 -6.10
N GLY A 99 22.49 5.18 -6.30
CA GLY A 99 23.17 3.94 -5.92
C GLY A 99 23.17 3.64 -4.41
N GLY A 100 22.49 4.49 -3.61
CA GLY A 100 22.31 4.29 -2.17
C GLY A 100 23.50 4.75 -1.31
N LYS A 101 23.36 4.53 0.00
CA LYS A 101 24.34 5.01 1.00
C LYS A 101 25.73 4.37 0.87
N LYS A 102 25.79 3.11 0.43
CA LYS A 102 27.07 2.40 0.25
C LYS A 102 27.90 3.07 -0.84
N LEU A 103 27.31 3.28 -2.02
CA LEU A 103 27.98 3.95 -3.12
C LEU A 103 28.34 5.40 -2.79
N ALA A 104 27.48 6.14 -2.09
CA ALA A 104 27.78 7.48 -1.62
C ALA A 104 28.97 7.51 -0.65
N GLY A 105 29.08 6.52 0.25
CA GLY A 105 30.18 6.38 1.22
C GLY A 105 31.50 5.94 0.58
N SER A 106 31.45 5.07 -0.41
CA SER A 106 32.64 4.52 -1.07
C SER A 106 33.45 5.55 -1.85
N ARG A 107 32.91 6.76 -2.09
CA ARG A 107 33.68 7.88 -2.65
C ARG A 107 34.86 8.29 -1.78
N THR A 108 34.75 8.13 -0.46
CA THR A 108 35.74 8.55 0.52
C THR A 108 36.57 7.39 1.07
N THR A 109 36.22 6.16 0.69
CA THR A 109 36.98 4.96 1.05
C THR A 109 37.94 4.59 -0.09
N THR A 110 39.01 3.88 0.24
CA THR A 110 40.02 3.42 -0.74
C THR A 110 39.63 2.13 -1.45
N ASP A 111 38.45 1.60 -1.16
CA ASP A 111 38.01 0.27 -1.64
C ASP A 111 37.72 0.22 -3.14
N ILE A 112 37.40 1.38 -3.74
CA ILE A 112 37.12 1.48 -5.19
C ILE A 112 37.83 2.72 -5.76
N SER A 113 38.27 2.62 -7.03
CA SER A 113 38.86 3.76 -7.71
C SER A 113 37.81 4.85 -7.97
N HIS A 114 38.27 6.12 -8.07
CA HIS A 114 37.35 7.23 -8.38
C HIS A 114 36.62 7.02 -9.70
N GLU A 115 37.30 6.46 -10.68
CA GLU A 115 36.73 6.17 -12.01
C GLU A 115 35.63 5.09 -11.94
N GLN A 116 35.86 4.02 -11.18
CA GLN A 116 34.86 2.99 -10.94
C GLN A 116 33.66 3.57 -10.18
N TRP A 117 33.91 4.35 -9.12
CA TRP A 117 32.85 5.02 -8.38
C TRP A 117 32.02 5.95 -9.29
N TYR A 118 32.70 6.71 -10.17
CA TYR A 118 32.05 7.63 -11.10
C TYR A 118 31.14 6.89 -12.10
N ARG A 119 31.61 5.77 -12.66
CA ARG A 119 30.80 4.90 -13.55
C ARG A 119 29.57 4.37 -12.85
N GLU A 120 29.74 3.78 -11.66
CA GLU A 120 28.62 3.25 -10.87
C GLU A 120 27.63 4.34 -10.46
N TYR A 121 28.10 5.51 -10.08
CA TYR A 121 27.24 6.64 -9.72
C TYR A 121 26.44 7.15 -10.93
N HIS A 122 27.08 7.29 -12.09
CA HIS A 122 26.41 7.72 -13.30
C HIS A 122 25.39 6.69 -13.78
N HIS A 123 25.71 5.41 -13.72
CA HIS A 123 24.75 4.34 -14.02
C HIS A 123 23.57 4.38 -13.04
N ALA A 124 23.81 4.41 -11.73
CA ALA A 124 22.76 4.49 -10.74
C ALA A 124 21.86 5.73 -10.88
N ARG A 125 22.39 6.81 -11.42
CA ARG A 125 21.64 8.05 -11.70
C ARG A 125 20.81 7.99 -12.97
N ASN A 126 21.34 7.39 -14.02
CA ASN A 126 20.81 7.51 -15.37
C ASN A 126 20.19 6.21 -15.92
N HIS A 127 20.26 5.11 -15.16
CA HIS A 127 19.76 3.79 -15.60
C HIS A 127 18.24 3.72 -15.85
N LEU A 128 17.49 4.73 -15.46
CA LEU A 128 16.05 4.77 -15.62
C LEU A 128 15.62 6.05 -16.34
N ILE A 129 14.98 5.88 -17.48
CA ILE A 129 14.23 6.93 -18.18
C ILE A 129 12.75 6.60 -18.03
N SER A 130 12.02 7.44 -17.31
CA SER A 130 10.58 7.29 -17.12
C SER A 130 9.84 8.42 -17.81
N VAL A 131 8.95 8.08 -18.72
CA VAL A 131 8.15 9.03 -19.49
C VAL A 131 6.67 8.81 -19.21
N CYS A 132 6.09 9.72 -18.45
CA CYS A 132 4.65 9.80 -18.27
C CYS A 132 4.05 10.33 -19.58
N GLY A 133 3.33 9.49 -20.29
CA GLY A 133 2.73 9.85 -21.58
C GLY A 133 1.62 10.88 -21.42
N ARG A 134 1.49 11.73 -22.43
CA ARG A 134 0.24 12.41 -22.75
C ARG A 134 -0.27 11.82 -24.07
N ARG A 135 -1.56 11.51 -24.11
CA ARG A 135 -2.15 11.05 -25.37
C ARG A 135 -2.21 12.21 -26.34
N GLN A 136 -1.45 12.08 -27.42
CA GLN A 136 -1.44 13.07 -28.50
C GLN A 136 -1.68 12.35 -29.83
N GLY A 137 -2.73 12.74 -30.51
CA GLY A 137 -3.09 12.11 -31.76
C GLY A 137 -3.41 10.62 -31.62
N LYS A 138 -3.06 9.83 -32.60
CA LYS A 138 -3.24 8.36 -32.63
C LYS A 138 -2.33 7.59 -31.66
N TYR A 139 -1.35 8.26 -31.06
CA TYR A 139 -0.40 7.64 -30.14
C TYR A 139 -0.79 7.90 -28.68
N SER A 140 -0.60 6.90 -27.87
CA SER A 140 -0.88 6.94 -26.42
C SER A 140 0.23 7.60 -25.59
N ASN A 141 1.34 7.97 -26.23
CA ASN A 141 2.46 8.70 -25.66
C ASN A 141 3.08 9.61 -26.73
N ASN A 142 3.51 10.81 -26.34
CA ASN A 142 4.07 11.80 -27.27
C ASN A 142 5.54 11.55 -27.61
N LEU A 143 6.32 10.93 -26.73
CA LEU A 143 7.73 10.65 -26.92
C LEU A 143 7.99 9.20 -27.36
N PHE A 144 7.16 8.28 -26.87
CA PHE A 144 7.23 6.87 -27.25
C PHE A 144 6.03 6.50 -28.13
N LYS A 145 6.28 6.09 -29.35
CA LYS A 145 5.24 5.67 -30.30
C LYS A 145 5.37 4.18 -30.55
N TYR A 146 4.43 3.39 -30.04
CA TYR A 146 4.42 1.95 -30.25
C TYR A 146 3.65 1.61 -31.53
N HIS A 147 4.35 1.03 -32.48
CA HIS A 147 3.82 0.50 -33.73
C HIS A 147 3.45 -0.97 -33.50
N VAL A 148 2.16 -1.19 -33.20
CA VAL A 148 1.66 -2.49 -32.75
C VAL A 148 1.80 -3.56 -33.82
N ASP A 149 1.51 -3.20 -35.07
CA ASP A 149 1.43 -4.17 -36.15
C ASP A 149 2.83 -4.58 -36.64
N GLU A 150 3.80 -3.68 -36.54
CA GLU A 150 5.22 -3.91 -36.94
C GLU A 150 6.11 -4.35 -35.76
N GLY A 151 5.62 -4.25 -34.52
CA GLY A 151 6.33 -4.75 -33.35
C GLY A 151 7.54 -3.93 -32.92
N TYR A 152 7.58 -2.62 -33.20
CA TYR A 152 8.65 -1.75 -32.74
C TYR A 152 8.14 -0.49 -31.99
N LEU A 153 9.02 0.06 -31.19
CA LEU A 153 8.79 1.30 -30.45
C LEU A 153 9.73 2.39 -31.01
N VAL A 154 9.20 3.56 -31.32
CA VAL A 154 10.00 4.72 -31.68
C VAL A 154 10.09 5.66 -30.50
N TYR A 155 11.30 5.96 -30.07
CA TYR A 155 11.59 7.02 -29.11
C TYR A 155 12.06 8.27 -29.84
N ARG A 156 11.37 9.39 -29.60
CA ARG A 156 11.73 10.70 -30.14
C ARG A 156 12.49 11.49 -29.08
N CYS A 157 13.78 11.73 -29.32
CA CYS A 157 14.59 12.58 -28.48
C CYS A 157 14.25 14.06 -28.77
N SER A 158 13.74 14.79 -27.78
CA SER A 158 13.30 16.18 -27.94
C SER A 158 14.44 17.19 -28.19
N SER A 159 15.67 16.83 -27.86
CA SER A 159 16.83 17.73 -27.95
C SER A 159 17.56 17.68 -29.31
N GLU A 160 17.38 16.61 -30.06
CA GLU A 160 18.17 16.38 -31.28
C GLU A 160 17.32 16.11 -32.52
N ASP A 161 16.00 16.14 -32.41
CA ASP A 161 15.03 15.77 -33.45
C ASP A 161 15.30 14.39 -34.08
N ARG A 162 15.98 13.50 -33.34
CA ARG A 162 16.30 12.14 -33.74
C ARG A 162 15.25 11.18 -33.26
N GLU A 163 14.87 10.27 -34.14
CA GLU A 163 14.02 9.13 -33.81
C GLU A 163 14.89 7.86 -33.68
N ILE A 164 14.74 7.17 -32.54
CA ILE A 164 15.41 5.91 -32.27
C ILE A 164 14.39 4.79 -32.38
N LYS A 165 14.59 3.88 -33.30
CA LYS A 165 13.75 2.70 -33.48
C LYS A 165 14.26 1.57 -32.59
N LEU A 166 13.39 1.04 -31.70
CA LEU A 166 13.69 -0.05 -30.80
C LEU A 166 12.81 -1.24 -31.15
N ASN A 167 13.45 -2.34 -31.57
CA ASN A 167 12.74 -3.60 -31.80
C ASN A 167 12.44 -4.21 -30.38
N ILE A 168 11.17 -4.36 -30.08
CA ILE A 168 10.73 -4.80 -28.77
C ILE A 168 9.74 -5.94 -28.86
N LYS A 169 9.72 -6.76 -27.81
CA LYS A 169 8.71 -7.79 -27.64
C LYS A 169 8.17 -7.74 -26.22
N PHE A 170 6.86 -7.52 -26.08
CA PHE A 170 6.19 -7.63 -24.79
C PHE A 170 5.79 -9.09 -24.55
N HIS A 171 6.33 -9.69 -23.50
CA HIS A 171 6.11 -11.10 -23.17
C HIS A 171 4.88 -11.32 -22.28
N HIS A 172 4.41 -10.29 -21.59
CA HIS A 172 3.33 -10.39 -20.62
C HIS A 172 2.32 -9.29 -20.84
N ASP A 173 1.03 -9.66 -20.79
CA ASP A 173 -0.10 -8.73 -20.77
C ASP A 173 -0.11 -7.71 -21.94
N ALA A 174 0.50 -8.07 -23.09
CA ALA A 174 0.61 -7.20 -24.27
C ALA A 174 -0.77 -6.77 -24.81
N GLU A 175 -1.78 -7.60 -24.65
CA GLU A 175 -3.16 -7.34 -25.06
C GLU A 175 -3.75 -6.06 -24.45
N TYR A 176 -3.47 -5.78 -23.19
CA TYR A 176 -3.91 -4.54 -22.53
C TYR A 176 -3.22 -3.31 -23.11
N LEU A 177 -1.93 -3.41 -23.41
CA LEU A 177 -1.19 -2.33 -24.07
C LEU A 177 -1.75 -2.09 -25.46
N ILE A 178 -1.94 -3.14 -26.26
CA ILE A 178 -2.49 -3.09 -27.60
C ILE A 178 -3.88 -2.47 -27.60
N LYS A 179 -4.77 -2.89 -26.67
CA LYS A 179 -6.11 -2.32 -26.52
C LYS A 179 -6.04 -0.81 -26.27
N VAL A 180 -5.15 -0.35 -25.40
CA VAL A 180 -5.00 1.09 -25.08
C VAL A 180 -4.40 1.86 -26.26
N VAL A 181 -3.40 1.32 -26.93
CA VAL A 181 -2.75 1.98 -28.07
C VAL A 181 -3.71 2.08 -29.27
N LYS A 182 -4.48 1.04 -29.58
CA LYS A 182 -5.46 1.00 -30.68
C LYS A 182 -6.78 1.75 -30.39
N MET A 183 -6.98 2.29 -29.19
CA MET A 183 -8.19 3.10 -28.88
C MET A 183 -8.31 4.31 -29.81
N LYS A 184 -9.53 4.57 -30.29
CA LYS A 184 -9.83 5.69 -31.19
C LYS A 184 -9.44 7.04 -30.58
N HIS A 185 -9.04 7.96 -31.46
CA HIS A 185 -8.45 9.28 -31.15
C HIS A 185 -9.28 10.15 -30.20
N ASN A 186 -10.60 10.08 -30.30
CA ASN A 186 -11.54 10.91 -29.54
C ASN A 186 -12.04 10.28 -28.23
N THR A 187 -11.62 9.08 -27.89
CA THR A 187 -11.92 8.52 -26.58
C THR A 187 -11.01 9.24 -25.58
N PRO A 188 -11.54 9.84 -24.48
CA PRO A 188 -10.68 10.37 -23.42
C PRO A 188 -9.79 9.24 -22.95
N GLY A 189 -8.63 9.20 -23.56
CA GLY A 189 -7.83 7.99 -23.58
C GLY A 189 -6.71 8.11 -22.59
N LYS A 190 -6.52 7.02 -21.95
CA LYS A 190 -5.46 6.74 -21.02
C LYS A 190 -4.11 6.82 -21.75
N ALA A 191 -3.21 7.59 -21.16
CA ALA A 191 -1.84 7.64 -21.63
C ALA A 191 -1.11 6.37 -21.22
N VAL A 192 -0.12 5.96 -21.99
CA VAL A 192 0.81 4.89 -21.63
C VAL A 192 2.07 5.51 -21.06
N GLN A 193 2.49 5.08 -19.87
CA GLN A 193 3.80 5.40 -19.33
C GLN A 193 4.79 4.34 -19.80
N TYR A 194 5.96 4.79 -20.28
CA TYR A 194 7.07 3.92 -20.59
C TYR A 194 8.25 4.18 -19.67
N ASP A 195 8.82 3.11 -19.11
CA ASP A 195 10.06 3.12 -18.35
C ASP A 195 11.09 2.31 -19.13
N LEU A 196 12.17 2.96 -19.54
CA LEU A 196 13.35 2.32 -20.13
C LEU A 196 14.40 2.15 -19.05
N ILE A 197 14.78 0.92 -18.76
CA ILE A 197 15.71 0.56 -17.68
C ILE A 197 16.96 -0.06 -18.32
N ASP A 198 18.10 0.54 -18.02
CA ASP A 198 19.42 0.06 -18.44
C ASP A 198 19.98 -0.91 -17.37
N TYR A 199 20.28 -2.13 -17.79
CA TYR A 199 20.93 -3.19 -17.01
C TYR A 199 22.37 -3.45 -17.46
N VAL A 200 23.00 -2.50 -18.17
CA VAL A 200 24.36 -2.57 -18.73
C VAL A 200 24.41 -3.47 -19.96
N ASP A 201 24.03 -4.74 -19.85
CA ASP A 201 24.08 -5.73 -20.95
C ASP A 201 22.80 -5.77 -21.79
N TYR A 202 21.71 -5.27 -21.26
CA TYR A 202 20.41 -5.24 -21.92
C TYR A 202 19.51 -4.14 -21.36
N PHE A 203 18.50 -3.77 -22.14
CA PHE A 203 17.48 -2.81 -21.73
C PHE A 203 16.15 -3.53 -21.50
N ILE A 204 15.42 -3.10 -20.47
CA ILE A 204 14.04 -3.52 -20.26
C ILE A 204 13.13 -2.31 -20.48
N ILE A 205 12.11 -2.49 -21.31
CA ILE A 205 11.03 -1.53 -21.49
C ILE A 205 9.81 -2.04 -20.73
N LYS A 206 9.30 -1.21 -19.81
CA LYS A 206 8.03 -1.45 -19.13
C LYS A 206 7.00 -0.46 -19.64
N ALA A 207 5.87 -0.97 -20.11
CA ALA A 207 4.71 -0.16 -20.44
C ALA A 207 3.69 -0.28 -19.30
N THR A 208 3.27 0.86 -18.76
CA THR A 208 2.23 0.92 -17.72
C THR A 208 1.00 1.55 -18.34
N VAL A 209 -0.10 0.81 -18.30
CA VAL A 209 -1.41 1.22 -18.79
C VAL A 209 -2.43 1.18 -17.67
N GLU A 210 -3.38 2.10 -17.74
CA GLU A 210 -4.55 2.06 -16.88
C GLU A 210 -5.63 1.21 -17.58
N VAL A 211 -6.07 0.15 -16.92
CA VAL A 211 -7.13 -0.72 -17.41
C VAL A 211 -8.41 -0.37 -16.65
N ASN A 212 -9.53 -0.18 -17.37
CA ASN A 212 -10.82 -0.12 -16.72
C ASN A 212 -11.21 -1.53 -16.32
N ASP A 213 -11.50 -1.72 -15.06
CA ASP A 213 -12.11 -2.96 -14.59
C ASP A 213 -13.53 -3.02 -15.18
N GLU A 214 -13.80 -3.99 -16.02
CA GLU A 214 -15.18 -4.33 -16.37
C GLU A 214 -15.78 -4.99 -15.12
N PRO A 215 -16.91 -4.46 -14.58
CA PRO A 215 -17.53 -5.06 -13.42
C PRO A 215 -17.99 -6.47 -13.78
N VAL A 216 -17.45 -7.45 -13.07
CA VAL A 216 -17.93 -8.83 -13.17
C VAL A 216 -19.12 -8.97 -12.23
N GLU A 217 -20.26 -9.40 -12.74
CA GLU A 217 -21.47 -9.59 -11.94
C GLU A 217 -21.19 -10.60 -10.82
N PHE A 218 -21.56 -10.22 -9.60
CA PHE A 218 -21.38 -11.08 -8.44
C PHE A 218 -22.60 -12.01 -8.29
N ASN A 219 -22.44 -13.25 -8.74
CA ASN A 219 -23.45 -14.28 -8.60
C ASN A 219 -22.94 -15.42 -7.70
N ARG A 220 -23.72 -15.78 -6.67
CA ARG A 220 -23.44 -16.85 -5.72
C ARG A 220 -24.45 -18.02 -5.79
N ASP A 221 -25.24 -18.09 -6.81
CA ASP A 221 -26.33 -19.10 -6.92
C ASP A 221 -25.79 -20.54 -6.91
N THR A 222 -24.54 -20.72 -7.33
CA THR A 222 -23.83 -22.01 -7.29
C THR A 222 -22.95 -22.20 -6.06
N GLY A 223 -22.91 -21.21 -5.16
CA GLY A 223 -22.00 -21.16 -4.00
C GLY A 223 -20.90 -20.13 -4.15
N ALA A 224 -19.85 -20.27 -3.37
CA ALA A 224 -18.71 -19.33 -3.36
C ALA A 224 -17.42 -20.02 -2.92
N VAL A 225 -16.28 -19.40 -3.23
CA VAL A 225 -14.98 -19.75 -2.68
C VAL A 225 -14.58 -18.67 -1.67
N GLY A 226 -14.55 -19.03 -0.40
CA GLY A 226 -14.13 -18.15 0.69
C GLY A 226 -12.71 -18.43 1.14
N ILE A 227 -12.01 -17.39 1.59
CA ILE A 227 -10.68 -17.56 2.19
C ILE A 227 -10.57 -16.85 3.54
N ASP A 228 -9.76 -17.48 4.40
CA ASP A 228 -9.20 -16.87 5.61
C ASP A 228 -7.68 -16.76 5.48
N ILE A 229 -7.14 -15.57 5.78
CA ILE A 229 -5.72 -15.26 5.61
C ILE A 229 -5.03 -15.35 6.96
N ASN A 230 -4.21 -16.38 7.14
CA ASN A 230 -3.39 -16.60 8.32
C ASN A 230 -1.93 -16.17 8.11
N VAL A 231 -1.12 -16.21 9.16
CA VAL A 231 0.27 -15.73 9.14
C VAL A 231 1.16 -16.58 8.23
N ASP A 232 0.88 -17.88 8.16
CA ASP A 232 1.68 -18.89 7.49
C ASP A 232 0.95 -19.65 6.38
N HIS A 233 -0.35 -19.41 6.21
CA HIS A 233 -1.17 -20.06 5.19
C HIS A 233 -2.42 -19.24 4.85
N ILE A 234 -3.05 -19.62 3.75
CA ILE A 234 -4.43 -19.23 3.41
C ILE A 234 -5.28 -20.49 3.53
N ALA A 235 -6.31 -20.45 4.35
CA ALA A 235 -7.35 -21.46 4.39
C ALA A 235 -8.42 -21.11 3.35
N LEU A 236 -8.78 -22.08 2.49
CA LEU A 236 -9.73 -21.90 1.42
C LEU A 236 -10.87 -22.92 1.61
N CYS A 237 -12.10 -22.45 1.50
CA CYS A 237 -13.28 -23.31 1.51
C CYS A 237 -14.15 -22.97 0.30
N GLU A 238 -14.47 -23.97 -0.50
CA GLU A 238 -15.49 -23.90 -1.53
C GLU A 238 -16.82 -24.37 -0.96
N THR A 239 -17.90 -23.63 -1.21
CA THR A 239 -19.25 -24.00 -0.78
C THR A 239 -20.15 -24.26 -1.98
N ASP A 240 -21.17 -25.09 -1.78
CA ASP A 240 -22.31 -25.23 -2.69
C ASP A 240 -23.35 -24.09 -2.51
N ARG A 241 -24.44 -24.14 -3.28
CA ARG A 241 -25.54 -23.17 -3.19
C ARG A 241 -26.22 -23.12 -1.82
N HIS A 242 -26.16 -24.19 -1.06
CA HIS A 242 -26.72 -24.31 0.28
C HIS A 242 -25.76 -23.88 1.37
N GLY A 243 -24.51 -23.55 0.99
CA GLY A 243 -23.43 -23.19 1.91
C GLY A 243 -22.78 -24.37 2.61
N ASN A 244 -22.92 -25.60 2.08
CA ASN A 244 -22.16 -26.74 2.56
C ASN A 244 -20.74 -26.71 1.99
N CYS A 245 -19.75 -27.10 2.79
CA CYS A 245 -18.36 -27.19 2.35
C CYS A 245 -18.20 -28.37 1.37
N VAL A 246 -17.76 -28.04 0.15
CA VAL A 246 -17.51 -29.02 -0.92
C VAL A 246 -16.02 -29.37 -1.02
N LEU A 247 -15.16 -28.34 -0.80
CA LEU A 247 -13.72 -28.48 -0.84
C LEU A 247 -13.11 -27.62 0.27
N PHE A 248 -12.17 -28.20 1.00
CA PHE A 248 -11.29 -27.45 1.92
C PHE A 248 -9.85 -27.63 1.50
N LYS A 249 -9.09 -26.54 1.46
CA LYS A 249 -7.69 -26.53 1.06
C LYS A 249 -6.90 -25.54 1.89
N THR A 250 -5.71 -25.92 2.30
CA THR A 250 -4.74 -25.02 2.94
C THR A 250 -3.59 -24.77 1.98
N ILE A 251 -3.32 -23.49 1.69
CA ILE A 251 -2.25 -23.06 0.81
C ILE A 251 -1.15 -22.44 1.67
N PRO A 252 0.05 -23.03 1.77
CA PRO A 252 1.11 -22.53 2.63
C PRO A 252 1.66 -21.17 2.14
N MET A 253 1.90 -20.25 3.08
CA MET A 253 2.39 -18.90 2.79
C MET A 253 3.38 -18.44 3.87
N ASN A 254 4.57 -19.02 3.93
CA ASN A 254 5.58 -18.64 4.92
C ASN A 254 6.34 -17.36 4.49
N LEU A 255 6.03 -16.24 5.13
CA LEU A 255 6.63 -14.91 4.86
C LEU A 255 7.73 -14.54 5.88
N ILE A 256 7.92 -15.32 6.95
CA ILE A 256 8.87 -15.02 8.02
C ILE A 256 10.30 -15.21 7.51
N ASN A 257 11.20 -14.30 7.87
CA ASN A 257 12.61 -14.29 7.47
C ASN A 257 12.87 -14.29 5.95
N LYS A 258 11.89 -13.88 5.15
CA LYS A 258 12.04 -13.72 3.70
C LYS A 258 12.37 -12.27 3.34
N ASN A 259 13.22 -12.08 2.33
CA ASN A 259 13.46 -10.75 1.78
C ASN A 259 12.23 -10.25 0.98
N ARG A 260 12.22 -8.96 0.63
CA ARG A 260 11.08 -8.32 -0.06
C ARG A 260 10.68 -9.04 -1.36
N ASN A 261 11.64 -9.46 -2.15
CA ASN A 261 11.36 -10.10 -3.45
C ASN A 261 10.80 -11.51 -3.25
N GLN A 262 11.37 -12.28 -2.32
CA GLN A 262 10.88 -13.60 -1.94
C GLN A 262 9.44 -13.53 -1.42
N ARG A 263 9.14 -12.55 -0.53
CA ARG A 263 7.78 -12.35 -0.01
C ARG A 263 6.79 -12.05 -1.12
N LYS A 264 7.13 -11.15 -2.03
CA LYS A 264 6.29 -10.85 -3.20
C LYS A 264 6.05 -12.06 -4.09
N HIS A 265 7.07 -12.88 -4.30
CA HIS A 265 6.95 -14.11 -5.09
C HIS A 265 5.99 -15.09 -4.43
N ILE A 266 6.17 -15.37 -3.13
CA ILE A 266 5.28 -16.25 -2.36
C ILE A 266 3.85 -15.74 -2.41
N ILE A 267 3.60 -14.46 -2.09
CA ILE A 267 2.26 -13.85 -2.09
C ILE A 267 1.59 -14.00 -3.46
N ARG A 268 2.32 -13.75 -4.55
CA ARG A 268 1.77 -13.86 -5.91
C ARG A 268 1.40 -15.29 -6.28
N ASN A 269 2.24 -16.26 -5.90
CA ASN A 269 1.96 -17.67 -6.18
C ASN A 269 0.77 -18.17 -5.36
N THR A 270 0.72 -17.84 -4.06
CA THR A 270 -0.40 -18.21 -3.19
C THR A 270 -1.71 -17.58 -3.68
N ALA A 271 -1.69 -16.28 -4.05
CA ALA A 271 -2.85 -15.60 -4.62
C ALA A 271 -3.31 -16.23 -5.95
N LYS A 272 -2.35 -16.61 -6.81
CA LYS A 272 -2.66 -17.32 -8.06
C LYS A 272 -3.36 -18.65 -7.79
N GLU A 273 -2.82 -19.44 -6.88
CA GLU A 273 -3.37 -20.74 -6.53
C GLU A 273 -4.78 -20.62 -5.93
N ALA A 274 -4.98 -19.69 -4.98
CA ALA A 274 -6.28 -19.47 -4.37
C ALA A 274 -7.35 -19.04 -5.39
N VAL A 275 -7.04 -18.09 -6.28
CA VAL A 275 -8.00 -17.59 -7.28
C VAL A 275 -8.29 -18.65 -8.36
N LEU A 276 -7.33 -19.51 -8.70
CA LEU A 276 -7.55 -20.59 -9.66
C LEU A 276 -8.61 -21.58 -9.20
N GLU A 277 -8.81 -21.80 -7.91
CA GLU A 277 -9.91 -22.66 -7.41
C GLU A 277 -11.28 -22.03 -7.74
N SER A 278 -11.38 -20.71 -7.62
CA SER A 278 -12.60 -19.99 -8.02
C SER A 278 -12.84 -20.06 -9.54
N VAL A 279 -11.78 -19.96 -10.34
CA VAL A 279 -11.88 -20.13 -11.80
C VAL A 279 -12.36 -21.56 -12.15
N ARG A 280 -11.80 -22.60 -11.51
CA ARG A 280 -12.14 -23.99 -11.76
C ARG A 280 -13.59 -24.30 -11.43
N SER A 281 -14.08 -23.77 -10.32
CA SER A 281 -15.46 -23.99 -9.87
C SER A 281 -16.45 -23.04 -10.50
N ASN A 282 -16.01 -22.02 -11.23
CA ASN A 282 -16.81 -20.92 -11.76
C ASN A 282 -17.68 -20.25 -10.68
N LYS A 283 -17.08 -19.98 -9.51
CA LYS A 283 -17.74 -19.40 -8.34
C LYS A 283 -17.08 -18.07 -7.97
N PRO A 284 -17.85 -17.13 -7.38
CA PRO A 284 -17.29 -15.87 -6.88
C PRO A 284 -16.34 -16.08 -5.70
N PHE A 285 -15.43 -15.14 -5.52
CA PHE A 285 -14.42 -15.17 -4.47
C PHE A 285 -14.83 -14.28 -3.28
N ILE A 286 -14.72 -14.78 -2.07
CA ILE A 286 -15.09 -14.06 -0.85
C ILE A 286 -13.84 -13.81 -0.01
N LEU A 287 -13.66 -12.57 0.38
CA LEU A 287 -12.55 -12.08 1.23
C LEU A 287 -13.11 -11.51 2.53
N GLU A 288 -12.36 -11.62 3.62
CA GLU A 288 -12.66 -10.86 4.84
C GLU A 288 -12.12 -9.43 4.75
N SER A 289 -12.95 -8.46 5.15
CA SER A 289 -12.56 -7.05 5.27
C SER A 289 -11.95 -6.79 6.64
N LEU A 290 -10.64 -7.03 6.80
CA LEU A 290 -9.96 -6.84 8.07
C LEU A 290 -9.47 -5.40 8.26
N ASN A 291 -10.03 -4.70 9.24
CA ASN A 291 -9.57 -3.38 9.65
C ASN A 291 -8.43 -3.46 10.68
N PHE A 292 -7.18 -3.41 10.19
CA PHE A 292 -5.98 -3.47 11.04
C PHE A 292 -5.73 -2.21 11.88
N THR A 293 -6.48 -1.14 11.68
CA THR A 293 -6.26 0.10 12.42
C THR A 293 -6.49 -0.10 13.93
N GLN A 294 -7.53 -0.84 14.30
CA GLN A 294 -7.80 -1.19 15.69
C GLN A 294 -6.81 -2.23 16.24
N LYS A 295 -6.46 -3.26 15.46
CA LYS A 295 -5.44 -4.26 15.86
C LYS A 295 -4.07 -3.61 16.11
N LYS A 296 -3.63 -2.65 15.29
CA LYS A 296 -2.40 -1.87 15.53
C LYS A 296 -2.43 -1.05 16.82
N MET A 297 -3.57 -0.58 17.26
CA MET A 297 -3.69 0.13 18.55
C MET A 297 -3.47 -0.83 19.74
N ASN A 298 -3.91 -2.07 19.64
CA ASN A 298 -3.77 -3.08 20.69
C ASN A 298 -2.35 -3.72 20.71
N MET A 299 -1.56 -3.59 19.65
CA MET A 299 -0.18 -4.08 19.57
C MET A 299 0.76 -3.50 20.63
N ARG A 300 0.43 -2.33 21.22
CA ARG A 300 1.25 -1.70 22.26
C ARG A 300 1.35 -2.51 23.57
N TYR A 301 0.44 -3.45 23.76
CA TYR A 301 0.35 -4.27 24.99
C TYR A 301 0.82 -5.71 24.78
N GLN A 302 1.32 -6.06 23.58
CA GLN A 302 1.72 -7.42 23.25
C GLN A 302 3.25 -7.59 23.21
N LYS A 303 3.72 -8.84 23.33
CA LYS A 303 5.14 -9.18 23.31
C LYS A 303 5.80 -8.70 21.99
N LYS A 304 7.05 -8.22 22.07
CA LYS A 304 7.81 -7.69 20.90
C LYS A 304 7.90 -8.70 19.75
N SER A 305 8.02 -10.00 20.05
CA SER A 305 8.03 -11.06 19.04
C SER A 305 6.73 -11.13 18.24
N TYR A 306 5.58 -11.06 18.93
CA TYR A 306 4.27 -11.06 18.29
C TYR A 306 4.04 -9.79 17.45
N ASN A 307 4.46 -8.64 17.96
CA ASN A 307 4.41 -7.38 17.21
C ASN A 307 5.27 -7.42 15.94
N ARG A 308 6.43 -8.11 15.99
CA ARG A 308 7.28 -8.32 14.81
C ARG A 308 6.57 -9.16 13.75
N ILE A 309 5.97 -10.28 14.16
CA ILE A 309 5.21 -11.16 13.25
C ILE A 309 4.06 -10.38 12.61
N LEU A 310 3.26 -9.64 13.41
CA LEU A 310 2.16 -8.83 12.89
C LEU A 310 2.60 -7.65 12.01
N SER A 311 3.76 -7.05 12.29
CA SER A 311 4.29 -5.95 11.46
C SER A 311 4.87 -6.45 10.14
N GLU A 312 5.38 -7.68 10.12
CA GLU A 312 5.87 -8.36 8.92
C GLU A 312 4.72 -8.95 8.09
N PHE A 313 3.55 -9.08 8.70
CA PHE A 313 2.37 -9.61 8.03
C PHE A 313 1.79 -8.60 7.04
N ALA A 314 2.01 -8.87 5.79
CA ALA A 314 1.67 -7.99 4.68
C ALA A 314 0.21 -8.15 4.24
N TYR A 315 -0.75 -8.21 5.20
CA TYR A 315 -2.17 -8.47 4.90
C TYR A 315 -2.71 -7.60 3.76
N LYS A 316 -2.43 -6.30 3.80
CA LYS A 316 -2.86 -5.39 2.74
C LYS A 316 -2.25 -5.77 1.38
N GLU A 317 -0.97 -6.16 1.35
CA GLU A 317 -0.30 -6.58 0.12
C GLU A 317 -0.90 -7.90 -0.41
N ILE A 318 -1.22 -8.83 0.49
CA ILE A 318 -1.87 -10.10 0.15
C ILE A 318 -3.25 -9.85 -0.45
N THR A 319 -4.10 -9.09 0.26
CA THR A 319 -5.47 -8.79 -0.19
C THR A 319 -5.49 -8.05 -1.52
N GLU A 320 -4.65 -7.04 -1.70
CA GLU A 320 -4.57 -6.31 -2.97
C GLU A 320 -4.03 -7.19 -4.12
N THR A 321 -3.10 -8.11 -3.82
CA THR A 321 -2.60 -9.07 -4.83
C THR A 321 -3.69 -10.04 -5.25
N ILE A 322 -4.51 -10.54 -4.30
CA ILE A 322 -5.65 -11.43 -4.59
C ILE A 322 -6.70 -10.69 -5.42
N LYS A 323 -7.09 -9.47 -5.04
CA LYS A 323 -8.03 -8.64 -5.80
C LYS A 323 -7.54 -8.38 -7.22
N SER A 324 -6.25 -8.05 -7.37
CA SER A 324 -5.63 -7.87 -8.68
C SER A 324 -5.68 -9.15 -9.51
N ARG A 325 -5.48 -10.31 -8.87
CA ARG A 325 -5.58 -11.61 -9.56
C ARG A 325 -7.02 -11.94 -9.95
N CYS A 326 -8.00 -11.69 -9.08
CA CYS A 326 -9.42 -11.86 -9.41
C CYS A 326 -9.81 -11.04 -10.65
N ARG A 327 -9.38 -9.76 -10.71
CA ARG A 327 -9.64 -8.91 -11.88
C ARG A 327 -9.01 -9.48 -13.15
N LYS A 328 -7.76 -9.96 -13.07
CA LYS A 328 -7.06 -10.56 -14.21
C LYS A 328 -7.76 -11.81 -14.73
N GLU A 329 -8.25 -12.65 -13.84
CA GLU A 329 -8.96 -13.89 -14.18
C GLU A 329 -10.46 -13.67 -14.41
N LYS A 330 -10.95 -12.42 -14.36
CA LYS A 330 -12.38 -12.08 -14.48
C LYS A 330 -13.28 -12.80 -13.46
N VAL A 331 -12.75 -13.03 -12.27
CA VAL A 331 -13.49 -13.60 -11.14
C VAL A 331 -14.10 -12.45 -10.34
N SER A 332 -15.42 -12.50 -10.12
CA SER A 332 -16.08 -11.57 -9.22
C SER A 332 -15.68 -11.82 -7.77
N TYR A 333 -15.47 -10.76 -7.01
CA TYR A 333 -15.13 -10.89 -5.60
C TYR A 333 -15.90 -9.91 -4.73
N LYS A 334 -16.09 -10.28 -3.47
CA LYS A 334 -16.73 -9.44 -2.46
C LYS A 334 -15.97 -9.51 -1.15
N GLU A 335 -15.83 -8.36 -0.47
CA GLU A 335 -15.35 -8.30 0.90
C GLU A 335 -16.53 -8.37 1.86
N ILE A 336 -16.40 -9.20 2.90
CA ILE A 336 -17.41 -9.35 3.96
C ILE A 336 -16.83 -8.90 5.30
N ASP A 337 -17.72 -8.46 6.19
CA ASP A 337 -17.36 -8.13 7.55
C ASP A 337 -16.98 -9.42 8.31
N PRO A 338 -15.79 -9.49 8.93
CA PRO A 338 -15.36 -10.65 9.71
C PRO A 338 -16.10 -10.82 11.05
N ALA A 339 -16.96 -9.88 11.41
CA ALA A 339 -17.71 -9.98 12.66
C ALA A 339 -18.53 -11.27 12.71
N TYR A 340 -18.33 -12.05 13.77
CA TYR A 340 -19.01 -13.31 14.04
C TYR A 340 -18.72 -14.49 13.10
N THR A 341 -17.83 -14.35 12.08
CA THR A 341 -17.51 -15.44 11.14
C THR A 341 -17.04 -16.70 11.88
N SER A 342 -16.12 -16.57 12.84
CA SER A 342 -15.63 -17.68 13.66
C SER A 342 -16.73 -18.32 14.54
N ARG A 343 -17.69 -17.53 15.03
CA ARG A 343 -18.81 -18.04 15.81
C ARG A 343 -19.78 -18.84 14.94
N ILE A 344 -20.12 -18.29 13.78
CA ILE A 344 -20.97 -18.95 12.77
C ILE A 344 -20.32 -20.25 12.32
N ALA A 345 -19.01 -20.24 12.02
CA ALA A 345 -18.26 -21.42 11.63
C ALA A 345 -18.31 -22.52 12.71
N ARG A 346 -18.14 -22.15 13.99
CA ARG A 346 -18.21 -23.08 15.11
C ARG A 346 -19.57 -23.74 15.24
N GLU A 347 -20.65 -22.95 15.16
CA GLU A 347 -22.02 -23.47 15.32
C GLU A 347 -22.45 -24.31 14.12
N LYS A 348 -22.13 -23.87 12.89
CA LYS A 348 -22.64 -24.50 11.66
C LYS A 348 -21.81 -25.69 11.20
N TYR A 349 -20.49 -25.66 11.41
CA TYR A 349 -19.60 -26.69 10.83
C TYR A 349 -18.85 -27.49 11.90
N VAL A 350 -18.23 -26.84 12.87
CA VAL A 350 -17.38 -27.53 13.85
C VAL A 350 -18.18 -28.45 14.73
N LYS A 351 -19.26 -27.95 15.36
CA LYS A 351 -20.10 -28.78 16.24
C LYS A 351 -20.78 -29.95 15.52
N PRO A 352 -21.45 -29.72 14.36
CA PRO A 352 -22.10 -30.84 13.65
C PRO A 352 -21.14 -31.84 13.04
N MET A 353 -19.93 -31.39 12.60
CA MET A 353 -18.97 -32.24 11.89
C MET A 353 -17.88 -32.81 12.80
N GLY A 354 -17.84 -32.43 14.09
CA GLY A 354 -16.80 -32.87 15.02
C GLY A 354 -15.39 -32.41 14.64
N CYS A 355 -15.25 -31.34 13.84
CA CYS A 355 -13.97 -30.83 13.42
C CYS A 355 -13.36 -29.88 14.48
N SER A 356 -12.04 -29.79 14.56
CA SER A 356 -11.33 -28.73 15.29
C SER A 356 -11.11 -27.50 14.37
N ILE A 357 -11.18 -26.31 14.96
CA ILE A 357 -10.81 -25.08 14.25
C ILE A 357 -9.31 -24.89 14.33
#